data_43eb07e867ded7edddc07bb73d0dc619
#
_entry.id   43eb07e867ded7edddc07bb73d0dc619
#
_cell.length_a   1.000
_cell.length_b   1.000
_cell.length_c   1.000
_cell.angle_alpha   90.00
_cell.angle_beta   90.00
_cell.angle_gamma   90.00
#
_symmetry.space_group_name_H-M   'P 1'
#
loop_
_entity.id
_entity.type
_entity.pdbx_description
1 polymer ?
#
loop_
_entity_poly.entity_id
_entity_poly.type
_entity_poly.pdbx_seq_one_letter_code
_entity_poly.pdbx_strand_id
1 'polypeptide(L)'
;MKTNYPILRQILFAAMPLVLLAGCSDTDDPAPIGVAGVEMSKPTLELSLDGTERLTATVTPDNAADKTLTWSSSDEAVATVSSEGVITAVRAGHATITAAAGGKTGTCALTVNPDIYVAGSVYDGNNNAAVVWKNGKKLCSLTDGKQNAYANSVFVSDGVVYTAGNDGKPVAKVWKDGTELHALTDGTQYADASSVFVSGGAVYTAGYEYNKNGTPVAKVWKDGTVLHTLTDGKQYAFANSVFISDGAVYTAGYEGNKNGWYIAKVWKDGTELHALTDGKQSAHAYSVFVSGGAVYTAGYEYNENGKSVAKVWKDGTVLHTLADGTLDSDASSVYVADGDVYVCGVEEVSENVYMLQVWKNGKVLHSYTPADQKEESYLNSISVWDGDVYTAGYEGSADGYPAKVWKNDGELYTLTEDGYASSVFVYTGPER
;
A
#
# COMPACT_ATOMS: atom_id res chain seq x y z
N MET A 1 5.18 -54.93 40.86
CA MET A 1 6.15 -55.77 41.62
C MET A 1 7.39 -54.95 41.88
N LYS A 2 7.72 -54.93 43.18
CA LYS A 2 9.01 -54.52 43.78
C LYS A 2 9.40 -53.03 43.72
N THR A 3 9.01 -52.32 44.71
CA THR A 3 9.66 -51.41 45.67
C THR A 3 11.15 -51.63 45.85
N ASN A 4 11.95 -50.58 45.94
CA ASN A 4 13.07 -50.45 46.84
C ASN A 4 13.44 -48.98 47.10
N TYR A 5 13.24 -48.52 48.33
CA TYR A 5 13.92 -47.36 48.95
C TYR A 5 15.21 -47.85 49.60
N PRO A 6 16.21 -47.02 49.74
CA PRO A 6 17.01 -47.04 50.97
C PRO A 6 17.26 -45.66 51.59
N ILE A 7 16.89 -45.58 52.84
CA ILE A 7 17.71 -45.35 54.06
C ILE A 7 18.38 -43.96 54.20
N LEU A 8 17.76 -43.22 55.10
CA LEU A 8 18.24 -42.05 55.86
C LEU A 8 19.50 -42.43 56.67
N ARG A 9 20.59 -41.68 56.54
CA ARG A 9 21.70 -41.65 57.54
C ARG A 9 21.73 -40.28 58.18
N GLN A 10 21.33 -40.24 59.44
CA GLN A 10 21.59 -39.16 60.37
C GLN A 10 23.08 -39.16 60.74
N ILE A 11 23.72 -38.02 60.58
CA ILE A 11 25.05 -37.77 61.18
C ILE A 11 24.87 -36.69 62.24
N LEU A 12 25.10 -37.11 63.45
CA LEU A 12 25.15 -36.27 64.66
C LEU A 12 26.47 -35.50 64.67
N PHE A 13 26.43 -34.15 64.63
CA PHE A 13 27.61 -33.33 64.87
C PHE A 13 27.50 -32.64 66.26
N ALA A 14 28.53 -32.93 67.06
CA ALA A 14 28.70 -32.37 68.39
C ALA A 14 28.94 -30.86 68.33
N ALA A 15 28.28 -30.11 69.15
CA ALA A 15 28.48 -28.68 69.35
C ALA A 15 29.77 -28.41 70.13
N MET A 16 30.66 -27.65 69.51
CA MET A 16 31.80 -27.04 70.19
C MET A 16 31.59 -25.53 70.25
N PRO A 17 31.62 -24.84 71.39
CA PRO A 17 31.41 -23.40 71.48
C PRO A 17 32.62 -22.67 70.95
N LEU A 18 32.47 -21.96 69.82
CA LEU A 18 33.45 -21.04 69.28
C LEU A 18 33.22 -19.66 69.93
N VAL A 19 34.17 -19.21 70.70
CA VAL A 19 34.21 -17.86 71.26
C VAL A 19 34.42 -16.87 70.10
N LEU A 20 33.40 -16.12 69.75
CA LEU A 20 33.50 -15.00 68.82
C LEU A 20 34.15 -13.80 69.52
N LEU A 21 35.35 -13.50 69.14
CA LEU A 21 35.92 -12.16 69.35
C LEU A 21 35.18 -11.20 68.40
N ALA A 22 34.34 -10.34 68.97
CA ALA A 22 33.75 -9.21 68.23
C ALA A 22 34.86 -8.19 67.95
N GLY A 23 35.37 -8.22 66.72
CA GLY A 23 36.09 -7.12 66.10
C GLY A 23 35.08 -6.17 65.52
N CYS A 24 34.76 -5.06 66.17
CA CYS A 24 34.14 -3.92 65.54
C CYS A 24 35.09 -3.35 64.48
N SER A 25 34.78 -3.57 63.21
CA SER A 25 35.23 -2.71 62.12
C SER A 25 33.95 -1.99 61.61
N ASP A 26 33.62 -0.89 62.28
CA ASP A 26 32.67 0.10 61.72
C ASP A 26 33.36 0.72 60.49
N THR A 27 33.18 0.08 59.32
CA THR A 27 33.19 0.76 58.05
C THR A 27 31.74 0.84 57.64
N ASP A 28 31.02 1.86 58.19
CA ASP A 28 29.76 2.31 57.62
C ASP A 28 30.06 2.94 56.22
N ASP A 29 30.35 2.10 55.26
CA ASP A 29 30.24 2.52 53.87
C ASP A 29 28.73 2.67 53.58
N PRO A 30 28.31 3.88 53.23
CA PRO A 30 26.91 4.13 52.96
C PRO A 30 26.44 3.17 51.87
N ALA A 31 25.32 2.51 52.10
CA ALA A 31 24.74 1.59 51.12
C ALA A 31 24.70 2.27 49.72
N PRO A 32 25.06 1.54 48.68
CA PRO A 32 25.09 2.14 47.34
C PRO A 32 23.70 2.69 46.96
N ILE A 33 23.67 3.93 46.51
CA ILE A 33 22.44 4.62 46.11
C ILE A 33 21.90 3.97 44.89
N GLY A 34 20.68 3.41 45.01
CA GLY A 34 19.99 2.74 43.91
C GLY A 34 19.39 3.71 42.90
N VAL A 35 19.00 3.18 41.74
CA VAL A 35 18.27 3.90 40.70
C VAL A 35 16.85 4.20 41.17
N ALA A 36 16.42 5.45 41.14
CA ALA A 36 15.08 5.92 41.48
C ALA A 36 14.18 6.02 40.22
N GLY A 37 14.77 6.36 39.06
CA GLY A 37 14.04 6.49 37.80
C GLY A 37 14.95 6.49 36.57
N VAL A 38 14.32 6.24 35.42
CA VAL A 38 14.91 6.39 34.07
C VAL A 38 13.98 7.28 33.25
N GLU A 39 14.49 8.37 32.70
CA GLU A 39 13.72 9.33 31.90
C GLU A 39 14.26 9.36 30.48
N MET A 40 13.38 9.18 29.50
CA MET A 40 13.72 9.22 28.07
C MET A 40 13.82 10.66 27.57
N SER A 41 14.76 10.91 26.66
CA SER A 41 14.91 12.20 25.98
C SER A 41 13.68 12.61 25.14
N LYS A 42 12.92 11.61 24.67
CA LYS A 42 11.67 11.81 23.92
C LYS A 42 10.64 10.77 24.37
N PRO A 43 9.37 11.17 24.66
CA PRO A 43 8.29 10.23 24.97
C PRO A 43 7.73 9.57 23.71
N THR A 44 7.85 10.23 22.55
CA THR A 44 7.42 9.74 21.22
C THR A 44 8.47 10.02 20.18
N LEU A 45 8.54 9.20 19.15
CA LEU A 45 9.42 9.32 18.01
C LEU A 45 8.73 8.82 16.74
N GLU A 46 8.88 9.55 15.63
CA GLU A 46 8.47 9.11 14.30
C GLU A 46 9.68 8.99 13.39
N LEU A 47 9.76 7.88 12.66
CA LEU A 47 10.79 7.63 11.66
C LEU A 47 10.15 7.21 10.34
N SER A 48 10.82 7.50 9.22
CA SER A 48 10.56 6.86 7.93
C SER A 48 11.25 5.48 7.87
N LEU A 49 10.92 4.66 6.91
CA LEU A 49 11.65 3.42 6.62
C LEU A 49 13.15 3.71 6.45
N ASP A 50 14.00 2.80 6.93
CA ASP A 50 15.47 2.91 6.97
C ASP A 50 16.01 4.11 7.76
N GLY A 51 15.13 4.89 8.39
CA GLY A 51 15.50 6.02 9.25
C GLY A 51 16.22 5.55 10.51
N THR A 52 17.17 6.36 10.98
CA THR A 52 17.89 6.12 12.23
C THR A 52 17.84 7.34 13.11
N GLU A 53 17.70 7.13 14.42
CA GLU A 53 17.81 8.19 15.43
C GLU A 53 18.40 7.66 16.73
N ARG A 54 19.17 8.51 17.44
CA ARG A 54 19.70 8.20 18.74
C ARG A 54 18.81 8.76 19.83
N LEU A 55 18.23 7.89 20.66
CA LEU A 55 17.63 8.26 21.93
C LEU A 55 18.67 8.25 23.05
N THR A 56 18.45 9.12 24.03
CA THR A 56 19.20 9.11 25.29
C THR A 56 18.23 8.93 26.45
N ALA A 57 18.73 8.36 27.55
CA ALA A 57 17.97 8.23 28.79
C ALA A 57 18.81 8.73 29.97
N THR A 58 18.14 9.42 30.90
CA THR A 58 18.78 9.95 32.12
C THR A 58 18.37 9.07 33.31
N VAL A 59 19.37 8.58 34.03
CA VAL A 59 19.17 7.80 35.26
C VAL A 59 19.19 8.73 36.45
N THR A 60 18.21 8.64 37.32
CA THR A 60 18.14 9.44 38.57
C THR A 60 18.23 8.52 39.79
N PRO A 61 18.83 9.05 40.91
CA PRO A 61 19.57 10.30 41.03
C PRO A 61 20.95 10.23 40.34
N ASP A 62 21.55 11.41 40.13
CA ASP A 62 22.85 11.50 39.42
C ASP A 62 23.99 10.75 40.10
N ASN A 63 23.90 10.50 41.40
CA ASN A 63 24.85 9.74 42.19
C ASN A 63 24.45 8.27 42.40
N ALA A 64 23.53 7.72 41.59
CA ALA A 64 23.26 6.29 41.60
C ALA A 64 24.52 5.49 41.28
N ALA A 65 24.73 4.39 42.04
CA ALA A 65 25.97 3.60 41.97
C ALA A 65 26.14 2.86 40.65
N ASP A 66 25.05 2.39 40.04
CA ASP A 66 25.05 1.78 38.73
C ASP A 66 24.02 2.46 37.82
N LYS A 67 24.47 3.10 36.75
CA LYS A 67 23.68 3.80 35.75
C LYS A 67 23.70 3.09 34.40
N THR A 68 24.16 1.84 34.40
CA THR A 68 24.23 1.06 33.14
C THR A 68 22.83 0.91 32.56
N LEU A 69 22.67 1.44 31.35
CA LEU A 69 21.42 1.35 30.59
C LEU A 69 21.43 0.09 29.72
N THR A 70 20.30 -0.62 29.74
CA THR A 70 19.99 -1.64 28.75
C THR A 70 18.81 -1.14 27.90
N TRP A 71 18.88 -1.42 26.58
CA TRP A 71 17.91 -0.97 25.60
C TRP A 71 17.19 -2.17 25.01
N SER A 72 15.90 -2.03 24.74
CA SER A 72 15.10 -3.05 24.04
C SER A 72 14.00 -2.43 23.21
N SER A 73 13.60 -3.11 22.14
CA SER A 73 12.41 -2.82 21.36
C SER A 73 11.33 -3.85 21.68
N SER A 74 10.07 -3.43 21.73
CA SER A 74 8.94 -4.35 21.90
C SER A 74 8.67 -5.17 20.62
N ASP A 75 9.14 -4.66 19.46
CA ASP A 75 9.04 -5.33 18.17
C ASP A 75 10.27 -5.00 17.29
N GLU A 76 11.21 -5.94 17.23
CA GLU A 76 12.43 -5.81 16.43
C GLU A 76 12.16 -5.94 14.91
N ALA A 77 10.98 -6.42 14.50
CA ALA A 77 10.58 -6.42 13.10
C ALA A 77 10.17 -5.01 12.64
N VAL A 78 9.70 -4.16 13.56
CA VAL A 78 9.40 -2.74 13.28
C VAL A 78 10.65 -1.89 13.41
N ALA A 79 11.39 -2.02 14.51
CA ALA A 79 12.62 -1.27 14.72
C ALA A 79 13.55 -1.98 15.71
N THR A 80 14.85 -1.93 15.45
CA THR A 80 15.90 -2.38 16.36
C THR A 80 16.47 -1.23 17.16
N VAL A 81 17.10 -1.52 18.31
CA VAL A 81 17.82 -0.53 19.11
C VAL A 81 19.17 -1.10 19.54
N SER A 82 20.25 -0.32 19.38
CA SER A 82 21.58 -0.71 19.82
C SER A 82 21.79 -0.49 21.32
N SER A 83 22.88 -1.06 21.89
CA SER A 83 23.31 -0.80 23.27
C SER A 83 23.59 0.68 23.58
N GLU A 84 23.79 1.50 22.55
CA GLU A 84 24.03 2.95 22.65
C GLU A 84 22.77 3.79 22.47
N GLY A 85 21.59 3.17 22.33
CA GLY A 85 20.31 3.82 22.12
C GLY A 85 20.07 4.32 20.68
N VAL A 86 20.82 3.78 19.68
CA VAL A 86 20.56 4.07 18.27
C VAL A 86 19.45 3.15 17.78
N ILE A 87 18.34 3.77 17.36
CA ILE A 87 17.20 3.11 16.75
C ILE A 87 17.42 3.03 15.25
N THR A 88 17.05 1.90 14.66
CA THR A 88 17.00 1.71 13.20
C THR A 88 15.61 1.21 12.83
N ALA A 89 14.89 1.97 12.03
CA ALA A 89 13.59 1.59 11.48
C ALA A 89 13.78 0.50 10.43
N VAL A 90 12.98 -0.58 10.51
CA VAL A 90 13.06 -1.76 9.63
C VAL A 90 11.80 -1.91 8.79
N ARG A 91 10.64 -1.74 9.42
CA ARG A 91 9.33 -1.91 8.79
C ARG A 91 8.34 -0.88 9.36
N ALA A 92 7.38 -0.44 8.55
CA ALA A 92 6.30 0.41 9.02
C ALA A 92 5.47 -0.29 10.10
N GLY A 93 5.15 0.44 11.17
CA GLY A 93 4.45 -0.10 12.33
C GLY A 93 4.73 0.69 13.60
N HIS A 94 4.33 0.10 14.72
CA HIS A 94 4.49 0.69 16.04
C HIS A 94 5.35 -0.20 16.94
N ALA A 95 6.26 0.42 17.69
CA ALA A 95 7.07 -0.26 18.71
C ALA A 95 7.23 0.62 19.94
N THR A 96 7.53 0.02 21.08
CA THR A 96 7.96 0.75 22.29
C THR A 96 9.44 0.51 22.50
N ILE A 97 10.23 1.57 22.52
CA ILE A 97 11.65 1.51 22.87
C ILE A 97 11.77 1.73 24.37
N THR A 98 12.45 0.83 25.06
CA THR A 98 12.61 0.84 26.51
C THR A 98 14.09 0.96 26.87
N ALA A 99 14.42 1.92 27.75
CA ALA A 99 15.69 2.00 28.45
C ALA A 99 15.49 1.56 29.90
N ALA A 100 16.32 0.66 30.41
CA ALA A 100 16.21 0.13 31.77
C ALA A 100 17.53 0.23 32.52
N ALA A 101 17.46 0.61 33.81
CA ALA A 101 18.57 0.61 34.77
C ALA A 101 18.05 0.36 36.19
N GLY A 102 18.73 -0.48 36.99
CA GLY A 102 18.40 -0.75 38.38
C GLY A 102 16.94 -1.13 38.64
N GLY A 103 16.30 -1.83 37.68
CA GLY A 103 14.88 -2.25 37.77
C GLY A 103 13.86 -1.13 37.49
N LYS A 104 14.30 0.05 37.04
CA LYS A 104 13.47 1.15 36.56
C LYS A 104 13.55 1.25 35.04
N THR A 105 12.49 1.75 34.44
CA THR A 105 12.38 1.86 32.97
C THR A 105 11.87 3.25 32.57
N GLY A 106 12.39 3.72 31.41
CA GLY A 106 11.83 4.82 30.63
C GLY A 106 11.43 4.30 29.26
N THR A 107 10.35 4.81 28.68
CA THR A 107 9.83 4.35 27.39
C THR A 107 9.66 5.49 26.38
N CYS A 108 9.79 5.15 25.10
CA CYS A 108 9.46 6.00 23.96
C CYS A 108 8.55 5.24 23.03
N ALA A 109 7.36 5.80 22.73
CA ALA A 109 6.49 5.24 21.69
C ALA A 109 7.04 5.60 20.31
N LEU A 110 7.36 4.60 19.51
CA LEU A 110 7.90 4.74 18.16
C LEU A 110 6.82 4.41 17.13
N THR A 111 6.69 5.29 16.13
CA THR A 111 5.98 5.02 14.88
C THR A 111 6.97 5.04 13.73
N VAL A 112 7.01 3.97 12.95
CA VAL A 112 7.71 3.93 11.67
C VAL A 112 6.67 4.09 10.56
N ASN A 113 6.74 5.21 9.84
CA ASN A 113 5.81 5.53 8.76
C ASN A 113 6.17 4.77 7.48
N PRO A 114 5.18 4.31 6.69
CA PRO A 114 5.42 3.68 5.39
C PRO A 114 5.91 4.69 4.36
N ASP A 115 6.51 4.19 3.28
CA ASP A 115 6.80 4.99 2.10
C ASP A 115 5.60 4.98 1.13
N ILE A 116 5.26 6.16 0.63
CA ILE A 116 4.16 6.35 -0.32
C ILE A 116 4.73 6.54 -1.72
N TYR A 117 4.49 5.57 -2.61
CA TYR A 117 4.88 5.65 -4.01
C TYR A 117 3.67 5.98 -4.88
N VAL A 118 3.87 6.84 -5.88
CA VAL A 118 2.83 7.24 -6.82
C VAL A 118 3.38 7.18 -8.23
N ALA A 119 2.64 6.53 -9.14
CA ALA A 119 2.88 6.61 -10.58
C ALA A 119 1.90 7.59 -11.22
N GLY A 120 2.35 8.27 -12.29
CA GLY A 120 1.49 9.18 -13.02
C GLY A 120 2.24 9.94 -14.10
N SER A 121 1.77 11.13 -14.42
CA SER A 121 2.38 11.99 -15.45
C SER A 121 2.43 13.45 -15.00
N VAL A 122 3.39 14.18 -15.59
CA VAL A 122 3.51 15.64 -15.48
C VAL A 122 3.36 16.23 -16.87
N TYR A 123 2.48 17.20 -17.01
CA TYR A 123 2.32 17.98 -18.23
C TYR A 123 3.30 19.16 -18.23
N ASP A 124 4.07 19.35 -19.31
CA ASP A 124 5.07 20.42 -19.43
C ASP A 124 4.60 21.61 -20.29
N GLY A 125 3.32 21.64 -20.63
CA GLY A 125 2.73 22.61 -21.56
C GLY A 125 2.63 22.10 -23.01
N ASN A 126 3.28 20.97 -23.34
CA ASN A 126 3.21 20.33 -24.65
C ASN A 126 2.84 18.84 -24.57
N ASN A 127 3.48 18.09 -23.67
CA ASN A 127 3.30 16.66 -23.54
C ASN A 127 3.28 16.22 -22.07
N ASN A 128 2.69 15.05 -21.83
CA ASN A 128 2.78 14.36 -20.56
C ASN A 128 4.06 13.51 -20.51
N ALA A 129 4.86 13.66 -19.46
CA ALA A 129 6.00 12.80 -19.16
C ALA A 129 5.62 11.82 -18.04
N ALA A 130 5.86 10.53 -18.25
CA ALA A 130 5.64 9.50 -17.23
C ALA A 130 6.65 9.65 -16.08
N VAL A 131 6.16 9.66 -14.84
CA VAL A 131 6.96 9.92 -13.64
C VAL A 131 6.55 9.03 -12.48
N VAL A 132 7.46 8.89 -11.51
CA VAL A 132 7.21 8.27 -10.21
C VAL A 132 7.59 9.25 -9.11
N TRP A 133 6.76 9.34 -8.08
CA TRP A 133 7.03 10.08 -6.85
C TRP A 133 7.17 9.13 -5.66
N LYS A 134 7.94 9.57 -4.67
CA LYS A 134 8.06 8.93 -3.35
C LYS A 134 7.89 10.01 -2.26
N ASN A 135 6.96 9.79 -1.33
CA ASN A 135 6.69 10.69 -0.21
C ASN A 135 6.52 12.16 -0.65
N GLY A 136 5.71 12.37 -1.70
CA GLY A 136 5.42 13.70 -2.25
C GLY A 136 6.53 14.32 -3.11
N LYS A 137 7.67 13.65 -3.28
CA LYS A 137 8.81 14.15 -4.07
C LYS A 137 9.02 13.29 -5.30
N LYS A 138 9.31 13.94 -6.44
CA LYS A 138 9.66 13.23 -7.67
C LYS A 138 10.88 12.34 -7.43
N LEU A 139 10.69 11.02 -7.61
CA LEU A 139 11.74 10.02 -7.52
C LEU A 139 12.51 9.92 -8.84
N CYS A 140 11.80 9.74 -9.95
CA CYS A 140 12.39 9.65 -11.28
C CYS A 140 11.39 10.03 -12.39
N SER A 141 11.91 10.39 -13.56
CA SER A 141 11.17 10.45 -14.81
C SER A 141 11.44 9.16 -15.60
N LEU A 142 10.37 8.53 -16.09
CA LEU A 142 10.44 7.30 -16.88
C LEU A 142 10.64 7.61 -18.37
N THR A 143 10.21 8.81 -18.79
CA THR A 143 10.31 9.28 -20.18
C THR A 143 10.87 10.71 -20.24
N ASP A 144 11.28 11.14 -21.44
CA ASP A 144 11.94 12.44 -21.65
C ASP A 144 10.97 13.61 -21.98
N GLY A 145 9.64 13.35 -21.92
CA GLY A 145 8.61 14.36 -22.17
C GLY A 145 8.44 14.80 -23.62
N LYS A 146 9.14 14.20 -24.59
CA LYS A 146 8.98 14.57 -26.01
C LYS A 146 7.71 14.03 -26.65
N GLN A 147 7.03 13.10 -26.00
CA GLN A 147 5.77 12.50 -26.42
C GLN A 147 4.87 12.29 -25.21
N ASN A 148 3.55 12.20 -25.43
CA ASN A 148 2.61 11.91 -24.35
C ASN A 148 2.80 10.50 -23.83
N ALA A 149 3.33 10.37 -22.63
CA ALA A 149 3.64 9.14 -21.94
C ALA A 149 2.98 9.11 -20.57
N TYR A 150 2.55 7.93 -20.13
CA TYR A 150 1.81 7.75 -18.90
C TYR A 150 2.38 6.58 -18.09
N ALA A 151 2.52 6.78 -16.79
CA ALA A 151 2.76 5.73 -15.82
C ALA A 151 1.42 5.40 -15.15
N ASN A 152 0.85 4.24 -15.47
CA ASN A 152 -0.51 3.87 -15.08
C ASN A 152 -0.57 3.15 -13.73
N SER A 153 0.48 2.43 -13.36
CA SER A 153 0.50 1.59 -12.16
C SER A 153 1.90 1.52 -11.56
N VAL A 154 1.99 1.53 -10.22
CA VAL A 154 3.22 1.30 -9.46
C VAL A 154 3.03 0.16 -8.47
N PHE A 155 4.05 -0.67 -8.32
CA PHE A 155 4.16 -1.73 -7.32
C PHE A 155 5.57 -1.74 -6.75
N VAL A 156 5.72 -1.95 -5.44
CA VAL A 156 7.03 -2.04 -4.80
C VAL A 156 7.17 -3.40 -4.12
N SER A 157 8.23 -4.12 -4.48
CA SER A 157 8.58 -5.40 -3.87
C SER A 157 10.03 -5.35 -3.42
N ASP A 158 10.29 -5.66 -2.15
CA ASP A 158 11.63 -5.63 -1.55
C ASP A 158 12.42 -4.33 -1.80
N GLY A 159 11.72 -3.19 -1.76
CA GLY A 159 12.29 -1.87 -2.00
C GLY A 159 12.54 -1.53 -3.48
N VAL A 160 12.26 -2.45 -4.40
CA VAL A 160 12.39 -2.27 -5.85
C VAL A 160 11.07 -1.75 -6.42
N VAL A 161 11.13 -0.67 -7.19
CA VAL A 161 9.96 0.01 -7.78
C VAL A 161 9.71 -0.51 -9.19
N TYR A 162 8.53 -1.07 -9.43
CA TYR A 162 8.06 -1.49 -10.75
C TYR A 162 6.92 -0.57 -11.19
N THR A 163 6.97 -0.14 -12.45
CA THR A 163 5.96 0.76 -13.02
C THR A 163 5.53 0.25 -14.39
N ALA A 164 4.22 0.24 -14.65
CA ALA A 164 3.65 -0.10 -15.95
C ALA A 164 3.03 1.14 -16.61
N GLY A 165 3.05 1.19 -17.95
CA GLY A 165 2.48 2.28 -18.71
C GLY A 165 2.90 2.25 -20.18
N ASN A 166 3.01 3.43 -20.79
CA ASN A 166 3.50 3.62 -22.17
C ASN A 166 4.52 4.78 -22.26
N ASP A 167 5.30 4.81 -23.34
CA ASP A 167 6.33 5.83 -23.55
C ASP A 167 5.94 6.88 -24.61
N GLY A 168 4.63 6.98 -24.92
CA GLY A 168 4.12 7.88 -25.96
C GLY A 168 4.22 7.32 -27.37
N LYS A 169 4.86 6.16 -27.55
CA LYS A 169 4.80 5.32 -28.75
C LYS A 169 3.74 4.23 -28.55
N PRO A 170 3.38 3.49 -29.58
CA PRO A 170 2.43 2.39 -29.44
C PRO A 170 3.06 1.16 -28.75
N VAL A 171 3.82 1.35 -27.66
CA VAL A 171 4.53 0.30 -26.93
C VAL A 171 4.14 0.30 -25.46
N ALA A 172 3.51 -0.77 -25.02
CA ALA A 172 3.31 -1.03 -23.59
C ALA A 172 4.64 -1.39 -22.93
N LYS A 173 4.93 -0.80 -21.77
CA LYS A 173 6.21 -0.93 -21.08
C LYS A 173 6.10 -1.22 -19.60
N VAL A 174 7.18 -1.83 -19.10
CA VAL A 174 7.47 -1.93 -17.66
C VAL A 174 8.85 -1.34 -17.39
N TRP A 175 8.93 -0.52 -16.34
CA TRP A 175 10.18 0.02 -15.80
C TRP A 175 10.47 -0.60 -14.42
N LYS A 176 11.76 -0.71 -14.13
CA LYS A 176 12.30 -1.11 -12.82
C LYS A 176 13.26 -0.02 -12.35
N ASP A 177 13.00 0.56 -11.17
CA ASP A 177 13.82 1.64 -10.59
C ASP A 177 14.09 2.77 -11.58
N GLY A 178 13.06 3.15 -12.36
CA GLY A 178 13.14 4.20 -13.37
C GLY A 178 13.78 3.81 -14.70
N THR A 179 14.29 2.58 -14.84
CA THR A 179 14.90 2.07 -16.08
C THR A 179 13.97 1.09 -16.78
N GLU A 180 13.86 1.17 -18.11
CA GLU A 180 13.08 0.20 -18.88
C GLU A 180 13.54 -1.23 -18.60
N LEU A 181 12.61 -2.06 -18.12
CA LEU A 181 12.83 -3.48 -17.89
C LEU A 181 12.35 -4.31 -19.07
N HIS A 182 11.13 -4.01 -19.57
CA HIS A 182 10.49 -4.74 -20.66
C HIS A 182 9.74 -3.79 -21.59
N ALA A 183 9.94 -3.95 -22.91
CA ALA A 183 8.98 -3.56 -23.91
C ALA A 183 8.05 -4.77 -24.13
N LEU A 184 6.77 -4.62 -23.81
CA LEU A 184 5.79 -5.73 -23.83
C LEU A 184 5.26 -6.05 -25.23
N THR A 185 5.40 -5.09 -26.15
CA THR A 185 4.93 -5.18 -27.55
C THR A 185 6.00 -4.68 -28.51
N ASP A 186 5.87 -5.02 -29.78
CA ASP A 186 6.84 -4.67 -30.82
C ASP A 186 6.66 -3.25 -31.41
N GLY A 187 5.63 -2.52 -30.95
CA GLY A 187 5.34 -1.16 -31.41
C GLY A 187 4.72 -1.06 -32.81
N THR A 188 4.33 -2.18 -33.41
CA THR A 188 3.65 -2.17 -34.72
C THR A 188 2.18 -1.80 -34.59
N GLN A 189 1.58 -2.05 -33.42
CA GLN A 189 0.22 -1.71 -33.07
C GLN A 189 0.19 -0.94 -31.74
N TYR A 190 -0.82 -0.09 -31.55
CA TYR A 190 -0.99 0.63 -30.28
C TYR A 190 -1.22 -0.35 -29.12
N ALA A 191 -0.54 -0.10 -28.02
CA ALA A 191 -0.64 -0.92 -26.81
C ALA A 191 -0.45 -0.07 -25.56
N ASP A 192 -1.03 -0.50 -24.45
CA ASP A 192 -0.83 0.12 -23.15
C ASP A 192 -0.77 -0.93 -22.04
N ALA A 193 0.04 -0.67 -21.03
CA ALA A 193 0.14 -1.46 -19.81
C ALA A 193 -0.60 -0.75 -18.68
N SER A 194 -1.73 -1.29 -18.26
CA SER A 194 -2.64 -0.66 -17.30
C SER A 194 -2.28 -0.93 -15.84
N SER A 195 -1.73 -2.11 -15.54
CA SER A 195 -1.49 -2.55 -14.16
C SER A 195 -0.25 -3.45 -14.07
N VAL A 196 0.53 -3.31 -12.99
CA VAL A 196 1.67 -4.18 -12.67
C VAL A 196 1.52 -4.78 -11.28
N PHE A 197 1.92 -6.04 -11.14
CA PHE A 197 1.99 -6.77 -9.87
C PHE A 197 3.24 -7.65 -9.86
N VAL A 198 3.92 -7.75 -8.71
CA VAL A 198 5.09 -8.62 -8.55
C VAL A 198 4.79 -9.69 -7.52
N SER A 199 5.03 -10.93 -7.87
CA SER A 199 4.85 -12.08 -6.97
C SER A 199 5.92 -13.12 -7.22
N GLY A 200 6.58 -13.57 -6.14
CA GLY A 200 7.66 -14.56 -6.21
C GLY A 200 8.81 -14.14 -7.13
N GLY A 201 9.09 -12.83 -7.25
CA GLY A 201 10.11 -12.26 -8.12
C GLY A 201 9.71 -12.14 -9.59
N ALA A 202 8.55 -12.67 -10.01
CA ALA A 202 8.03 -12.51 -11.37
C ALA A 202 7.15 -11.26 -11.49
N VAL A 203 7.25 -10.57 -12.63
CA VAL A 203 6.51 -9.34 -12.94
C VAL A 203 5.33 -9.68 -13.85
N TYR A 204 4.12 -9.40 -13.37
CA TYR A 204 2.87 -9.59 -14.10
C TYR A 204 2.32 -8.22 -14.51
N THR A 205 1.84 -8.11 -15.74
CA THR A 205 1.32 -6.86 -16.29
C THR A 205 0.01 -7.14 -17.02
N ALA A 206 -1.05 -6.39 -16.72
CA ALA A 206 -2.29 -6.40 -17.51
C ALA A 206 -2.36 -5.17 -18.41
N GLY A 207 -3.03 -5.29 -19.53
CA GLY A 207 -3.23 -4.20 -20.48
C GLY A 207 -3.88 -4.69 -21.75
N TYR A 208 -3.61 -4.00 -22.85
CA TYR A 208 -4.15 -4.36 -24.15
C TYR A 208 -3.18 -4.03 -25.29
N GLU A 209 -3.37 -4.71 -26.40
CA GLU A 209 -2.69 -4.42 -27.66
C GLU A 209 -3.70 -4.50 -28.82
N TYR A 210 -3.67 -3.53 -29.70
CA TYR A 210 -4.52 -3.55 -30.89
C TYR A 210 -4.06 -4.67 -31.84
N ASN A 211 -5.00 -5.41 -32.38
CA ASN A 211 -4.71 -6.34 -33.47
C ASN A 211 -4.63 -5.60 -34.82
N LYS A 212 -4.29 -6.34 -35.88
CA LYS A 212 -4.17 -5.77 -37.24
C LYS A 212 -5.47 -5.20 -37.81
N ASN A 213 -6.61 -5.51 -37.21
CA ASN A 213 -7.94 -5.00 -37.59
C ASN A 213 -8.31 -3.73 -36.82
N GLY A 214 -7.43 -3.22 -35.94
CA GLY A 214 -7.69 -2.05 -35.08
C GLY A 214 -8.59 -2.36 -33.89
N THR A 215 -8.67 -3.64 -33.45
CA THR A 215 -9.43 -4.04 -32.25
C THR A 215 -8.49 -4.24 -31.09
N PRO A 216 -8.68 -3.56 -29.91
CA PRO A 216 -7.91 -3.80 -28.71
C PRO A 216 -8.23 -5.19 -28.14
N VAL A 217 -7.20 -5.93 -27.80
CA VAL A 217 -7.26 -7.30 -27.25
C VAL A 217 -6.66 -7.30 -25.86
N ALA A 218 -7.45 -7.68 -24.87
CA ALA A 218 -7.02 -7.77 -23.49
C ALA A 218 -5.94 -8.84 -23.30
N LYS A 219 -4.85 -8.49 -22.64
CA LYS A 219 -3.68 -9.36 -22.46
C LYS A 219 -3.12 -9.29 -21.04
N VAL A 220 -2.43 -10.37 -20.67
CA VAL A 220 -1.54 -10.42 -19.51
C VAL A 220 -0.17 -10.86 -19.98
N TRP A 221 0.86 -10.15 -19.55
CA TRP A 221 2.26 -10.49 -19.75
C TRP A 221 2.89 -10.94 -18.42
N LYS A 222 3.85 -11.84 -18.51
CA LYS A 222 4.72 -12.26 -17.41
C LYS A 222 6.17 -12.12 -17.87
N ASP A 223 6.97 -11.41 -17.09
CA ASP A 223 8.40 -11.18 -17.37
C ASP A 223 8.65 -10.75 -18.82
N GLY A 224 7.82 -9.81 -19.32
CA GLY A 224 7.92 -9.24 -20.67
C GLY A 224 7.32 -10.09 -21.79
N THR A 225 6.81 -11.29 -21.52
CA THR A 225 6.24 -12.18 -22.53
C THR A 225 4.74 -12.38 -22.33
N VAL A 226 3.96 -12.51 -23.41
CA VAL A 226 2.52 -12.78 -23.31
C VAL A 226 2.30 -14.10 -22.58
N LEU A 227 1.63 -14.00 -21.41
CA LEU A 227 1.19 -15.15 -20.63
C LEU A 227 -0.21 -15.60 -21.08
N HIS A 228 -1.14 -14.64 -21.19
CA HIS A 228 -2.52 -14.88 -21.56
C HIS A 228 -3.02 -13.84 -22.57
N THR A 229 -3.74 -14.31 -23.60
CA THR A 229 -4.61 -13.50 -24.45
C THR A 229 -6.03 -13.77 -23.96
N LEU A 230 -6.69 -12.78 -23.34
CA LEU A 230 -7.92 -12.97 -22.58
C LEU A 230 -9.17 -13.07 -23.48
N THR A 231 -9.11 -12.52 -24.71
CA THR A 231 -10.25 -12.42 -25.63
C THR A 231 -9.84 -12.80 -27.05
N ASP A 232 -10.81 -13.12 -27.91
CA ASP A 232 -10.56 -13.60 -29.28
C ASP A 232 -10.26 -12.46 -30.30
N GLY A 233 -10.28 -11.20 -29.86
CA GLY A 233 -9.99 -10.03 -30.67
C GLY A 233 -11.04 -9.66 -31.70
N LYS A 234 -12.27 -10.19 -31.58
CA LYS A 234 -13.39 -9.80 -32.45
C LYS A 234 -14.15 -8.60 -31.92
N GLN A 235 -14.15 -8.43 -30.59
CA GLN A 235 -14.74 -7.32 -29.87
C GLN A 235 -13.65 -6.54 -29.12
N TYR A 236 -13.89 -5.27 -28.84
CA TYR A 236 -13.00 -4.42 -28.05
C TYR A 236 -12.91 -4.98 -26.63
N ALA A 237 -11.70 -5.19 -26.15
CA ALA A 237 -11.48 -5.70 -24.81
C ALA A 237 -10.24 -5.05 -24.17
N PHE A 238 -10.35 -4.77 -22.87
CA PHE A 238 -9.33 -4.12 -22.07
C PHE A 238 -9.13 -4.87 -20.75
N ALA A 239 -7.89 -5.08 -20.37
CA ALA A 239 -7.51 -5.58 -19.06
C ALA A 239 -6.95 -4.42 -18.23
N ASN A 240 -7.67 -4.03 -17.17
CA ASN A 240 -7.38 -2.80 -16.41
C ASN A 240 -6.55 -3.06 -15.15
N SER A 241 -6.69 -4.25 -14.54
CA SER A 241 -6.06 -4.56 -13.26
C SER A 241 -5.64 -6.02 -13.21
N VAL A 242 -4.46 -6.30 -12.62
CA VAL A 242 -3.97 -7.65 -12.35
C VAL A 242 -3.64 -7.81 -10.87
N PHE A 243 -3.99 -8.97 -10.30
CA PHE A 243 -3.69 -9.36 -8.94
C PHE A 243 -3.26 -10.82 -8.88
N ILE A 244 -2.24 -11.12 -8.09
CA ILE A 244 -1.75 -12.50 -7.91
C ILE A 244 -2.08 -12.96 -6.50
N SER A 245 -2.79 -14.08 -6.39
CA SER A 245 -3.07 -14.73 -5.11
C SER A 245 -2.89 -16.23 -5.24
N ASP A 246 -2.16 -16.84 -4.31
CA ASP A 246 -1.86 -18.27 -4.28
C ASP A 246 -1.33 -18.82 -5.62
N GLY A 247 -0.55 -18.00 -6.34
CA GLY A 247 0.01 -18.33 -7.64
C GLY A 247 -0.96 -18.22 -8.82
N ALA A 248 -2.24 -17.95 -8.59
CA ALA A 248 -3.23 -17.70 -9.64
C ALA A 248 -3.25 -16.22 -10.07
N VAL A 249 -3.47 -15.98 -11.35
CA VAL A 249 -3.52 -14.66 -11.98
C VAL A 249 -4.97 -14.23 -12.14
N TYR A 250 -5.39 -13.19 -11.42
CA TYR A 250 -6.70 -12.57 -11.54
C TYR A 250 -6.59 -11.28 -12.33
N THR A 251 -7.50 -11.06 -13.26
CA THR A 251 -7.52 -9.87 -14.11
C THR A 251 -8.94 -9.32 -14.19
N ALA A 252 -9.11 -8.02 -13.93
CA ALA A 252 -10.37 -7.33 -14.16
C ALA A 252 -10.30 -6.47 -15.42
N GLY A 253 -11.43 -6.32 -16.09
CA GLY A 253 -11.56 -5.51 -17.28
C GLY A 253 -12.94 -5.60 -17.90
N TYR A 254 -13.04 -5.42 -19.20
CA TYR A 254 -14.32 -5.52 -19.91
C TYR A 254 -14.11 -5.96 -21.37
N GLU A 255 -15.16 -6.52 -21.94
CA GLU A 255 -15.21 -6.94 -23.35
C GLU A 255 -16.56 -6.55 -23.97
N GLY A 256 -16.52 -6.02 -25.18
CA GLY A 256 -17.71 -5.71 -25.97
C GLY A 256 -18.49 -6.97 -26.35
N ASN A 257 -19.80 -6.85 -26.45
CA ASN A 257 -20.67 -7.88 -27.00
C ASN A 257 -21.13 -7.53 -28.42
N LYS A 258 -21.87 -8.45 -29.05
CA LYS A 258 -22.36 -8.25 -30.42
C LYS A 258 -23.40 -7.13 -30.58
N ASN A 259 -23.96 -6.67 -29.46
CA ASN A 259 -24.95 -5.57 -29.45
C ASN A 259 -24.29 -4.20 -29.24
N GLY A 260 -22.96 -4.14 -29.11
CA GLY A 260 -22.19 -2.91 -28.88
C GLY A 260 -22.07 -2.49 -27.41
N TRP A 261 -22.56 -3.30 -26.46
CA TRP A 261 -22.41 -3.04 -25.02
C TRP A 261 -21.16 -3.69 -24.47
N TYR A 262 -20.54 -3.10 -23.46
CA TYR A 262 -19.42 -3.68 -22.73
C TYR A 262 -19.90 -4.50 -21.53
N ILE A 263 -19.30 -5.66 -21.32
CA ILE A 263 -19.55 -6.55 -20.19
C ILE A 263 -18.33 -6.45 -19.26
N ALA A 264 -18.55 -6.03 -18.02
CA ALA A 264 -17.51 -6.09 -16.99
C ALA A 264 -17.19 -7.56 -16.66
N LYS A 265 -15.89 -7.89 -16.62
CA LYS A 265 -15.42 -9.28 -16.49
C LYS A 265 -14.27 -9.41 -15.52
N VAL A 266 -14.16 -10.62 -14.96
CA VAL A 266 -12.97 -11.11 -14.28
C VAL A 266 -12.50 -12.38 -14.97
N TRP A 267 -11.21 -12.46 -15.26
CA TRP A 267 -10.52 -13.66 -15.74
C TRP A 267 -9.62 -14.22 -14.63
N LYS A 268 -9.51 -15.55 -14.59
CA LYS A 268 -8.54 -16.28 -13.77
C LYS A 268 -7.71 -17.17 -14.65
N ASP A 269 -6.39 -17.06 -14.56
CA ASP A 269 -5.43 -17.85 -15.35
C ASP A 269 -5.76 -17.87 -16.85
N GLY A 270 -6.14 -16.68 -17.39
CA GLY A 270 -6.48 -16.49 -18.79
C GLY A 270 -7.88 -16.93 -19.21
N THR A 271 -8.69 -17.50 -18.31
CA THR A 271 -10.06 -17.95 -18.59
C THR A 271 -11.07 -17.07 -17.87
N GLU A 272 -12.20 -16.73 -18.53
CA GLU A 272 -13.29 -16.00 -17.87
C GLU A 272 -13.75 -16.73 -16.62
N LEU A 273 -13.65 -16.08 -15.48
CA LEU A 273 -14.15 -16.57 -14.19
C LEU A 273 -15.57 -16.07 -13.94
N HIS A 274 -15.80 -14.76 -14.18
CA HIS A 274 -17.09 -14.11 -13.96
C HIS A 274 -17.38 -13.10 -15.07
N ALA A 275 -18.59 -13.15 -15.64
CA ALA A 275 -19.24 -12.01 -16.25
C ALA A 275 -20.00 -11.28 -15.13
N LEU A 276 -19.59 -10.05 -14.80
CA LEU A 276 -20.13 -9.30 -13.67
C LEU A 276 -21.50 -8.67 -13.97
N THR A 277 -21.83 -8.54 -15.27
CA THR A 277 -23.10 -7.95 -15.76
C THR A 277 -23.67 -8.77 -16.90
N ASP A 278 -24.96 -8.59 -17.21
CA ASP A 278 -25.68 -9.36 -18.21
C ASP A 278 -25.51 -8.84 -19.66
N GLY A 279 -24.79 -7.72 -19.84
CA GLY A 279 -24.51 -7.13 -21.15
C GLY A 279 -25.70 -6.46 -21.85
N LYS A 280 -26.75 -6.12 -21.11
CA LYS A 280 -27.85 -5.29 -21.62
C LYS A 280 -27.55 -3.80 -21.55
N GLN A 281 -26.67 -3.42 -20.66
CA GLN A 281 -26.08 -2.09 -20.53
C GLN A 281 -24.56 -2.22 -20.49
N SER A 282 -23.83 -1.14 -20.84
CA SER A 282 -22.38 -1.15 -20.72
C SER A 282 -21.94 -1.11 -19.27
N ALA A 283 -20.88 -1.85 -18.97
CA ALA A 283 -20.25 -1.91 -17.65
C ALA A 283 -18.75 -2.08 -17.77
N HIS A 284 -18.01 -1.49 -16.88
CA HIS A 284 -16.55 -1.58 -16.83
C HIS A 284 -16.10 -2.05 -15.45
N ALA A 285 -15.12 -2.95 -15.41
CA ALA A 285 -14.40 -3.33 -14.21
C ALA A 285 -13.00 -2.70 -14.27
N TYR A 286 -12.66 -1.89 -13.27
CA TYR A 286 -11.39 -1.15 -13.25
C TYR A 286 -10.34 -1.77 -12.36
N SER A 287 -10.74 -2.37 -11.24
CA SER A 287 -9.82 -2.85 -10.23
C SER A 287 -10.24 -4.23 -9.72
N VAL A 288 -9.27 -5.11 -9.46
CA VAL A 288 -9.47 -6.41 -8.81
C VAL A 288 -8.56 -6.53 -7.59
N PHE A 289 -9.10 -7.07 -6.51
CA PHE A 289 -8.39 -7.41 -5.29
C PHE A 289 -8.83 -8.80 -4.79
N VAL A 290 -7.89 -9.61 -4.32
CA VAL A 290 -8.22 -10.94 -3.76
C VAL A 290 -7.83 -10.97 -2.29
N SER A 291 -8.78 -11.30 -1.43
CA SER A 291 -8.57 -11.41 0.01
C SER A 291 -9.32 -12.60 0.58
N GLY A 292 -8.62 -13.45 1.34
CA GLY A 292 -9.22 -14.65 1.94
C GLY A 292 -9.83 -15.61 0.90
N GLY A 293 -9.30 -15.64 -0.33
CA GLY A 293 -9.80 -16.45 -1.44
C GLY A 293 -11.02 -15.85 -2.16
N ALA A 294 -11.61 -14.74 -1.67
CA ALA A 294 -12.70 -14.04 -2.35
C ALA A 294 -12.16 -12.97 -3.31
N VAL A 295 -12.82 -12.80 -4.46
CA VAL A 295 -12.46 -11.86 -5.52
C VAL A 295 -13.36 -10.63 -5.44
N TYR A 296 -12.78 -9.47 -5.18
CA TYR A 296 -13.46 -8.18 -5.14
C TYR A 296 -13.12 -7.38 -6.40
N THR A 297 -14.12 -6.73 -6.98
CA THR A 297 -13.96 -5.96 -8.21
C THR A 297 -14.71 -4.64 -8.07
N ALA A 298 -14.07 -3.52 -8.42
CA ALA A 298 -14.70 -2.21 -8.49
C ALA A 298 -14.87 -1.75 -9.94
N GLY A 299 -15.90 -0.97 -10.19
CA GLY A 299 -16.23 -0.39 -11.48
C GLY A 299 -17.62 0.24 -11.49
N TYR A 300 -18.23 0.26 -12.66
CA TYR A 300 -19.62 0.76 -12.80
C TYR A 300 -20.40 -0.05 -13.83
N GLU A 301 -21.72 0.13 -13.80
CA GLU A 301 -22.66 -0.34 -14.81
C GLU A 301 -23.66 0.77 -15.11
N TYR A 302 -23.94 1.03 -16.38
CA TYR A 302 -25.00 1.94 -16.78
C TYR A 302 -26.37 1.37 -16.39
N ASN A 303 -27.23 2.22 -15.88
CA ASN A 303 -28.64 1.88 -15.66
C ASN A 303 -29.50 2.16 -16.90
N GLU A 304 -30.79 1.86 -16.84
CA GLU A 304 -31.73 2.07 -17.95
C GLU A 304 -31.93 3.57 -18.31
N ASN A 305 -31.58 4.48 -17.41
CA ASN A 305 -31.64 5.94 -17.63
C ASN A 305 -30.32 6.46 -18.26
N GLY A 306 -29.37 5.60 -18.56
CA GLY A 306 -28.09 5.96 -19.15
C GLY A 306 -27.11 6.61 -18.16
N LYS A 307 -27.30 6.42 -16.85
CA LYS A 307 -26.38 6.88 -15.80
C LYS A 307 -25.44 5.76 -15.37
N SER A 308 -24.16 6.07 -15.23
CA SER A 308 -23.18 5.16 -14.64
C SER A 308 -23.44 5.04 -13.13
N VAL A 309 -23.40 3.82 -12.61
CA VAL A 309 -23.63 3.52 -11.19
C VAL A 309 -22.47 2.76 -10.64
N ALA A 310 -21.72 3.39 -9.74
CA ALA A 310 -20.58 2.79 -9.06
C ALA A 310 -20.97 1.51 -8.29
N LYS A 311 -20.23 0.44 -8.53
CA LYS A 311 -20.51 -0.88 -7.94
C LYS A 311 -19.25 -1.56 -7.45
N VAL A 312 -19.45 -2.42 -6.45
CA VAL A 312 -18.49 -3.44 -6.04
C VAL A 312 -19.12 -4.81 -6.20
N TRP A 313 -18.41 -5.72 -6.86
CA TRP A 313 -18.77 -7.13 -6.96
C TRP A 313 -17.85 -7.96 -6.05
N LYS A 314 -18.43 -9.02 -5.49
CA LYS A 314 -17.70 -10.08 -4.77
C LYS A 314 -18.06 -11.42 -5.39
N ASP A 315 -17.06 -12.18 -5.81
CA ASP A 315 -17.22 -13.50 -6.43
C ASP A 315 -18.29 -13.50 -7.54
N GLY A 316 -18.24 -12.47 -8.40
CA GLY A 316 -19.14 -12.30 -9.54
C GLY A 316 -20.53 -11.74 -9.25
N THR A 317 -20.86 -11.46 -7.98
CA THR A 317 -22.17 -10.90 -7.58
C THR A 317 -22.04 -9.50 -7.00
N VAL A 318 -23.03 -8.65 -7.21
CA VAL A 318 -23.02 -7.28 -6.63
C VAL A 318 -23.00 -7.38 -5.11
N LEU A 319 -21.94 -6.84 -4.49
CA LEU A 319 -21.81 -6.71 -3.05
C LEU A 319 -22.39 -5.38 -2.56
N HIS A 320 -22.03 -4.27 -3.26
CA HIS A 320 -22.48 -2.93 -2.96
C HIS A 320 -22.81 -2.16 -4.24
N THR A 321 -23.91 -1.43 -4.20
CA THR A 321 -24.22 -0.32 -5.11
C THR A 321 -23.89 0.95 -4.32
N LEU A 322 -22.95 1.77 -4.81
CA LEU A 322 -22.35 2.86 -4.05
C LEU A 322 -23.06 4.19 -4.20
N ALA A 323 -23.91 4.33 -5.24
CA ALA A 323 -24.72 5.52 -5.51
C ALA A 323 -26.13 5.11 -5.88
N ASP A 324 -27.09 6.04 -5.82
CA ASP A 324 -28.51 5.75 -6.06
C ASP A 324 -28.90 5.65 -7.55
N GLY A 325 -27.98 6.02 -8.47
CA GLY A 325 -28.15 5.93 -9.91
C GLY A 325 -29.01 7.04 -10.50
N THR A 326 -29.30 8.10 -9.76
CA THR A 326 -29.98 9.30 -10.30
C THR A 326 -29.01 10.16 -11.10
N LEU A 327 -27.72 10.17 -10.73
CA LEU A 327 -26.61 10.86 -11.38
C LEU A 327 -25.46 9.87 -11.63
N ASP A 328 -24.43 10.33 -12.34
CA ASP A 328 -23.28 9.48 -12.69
C ASP A 328 -22.34 9.23 -11.50
N SER A 329 -21.82 8.04 -11.41
CA SER A 329 -20.83 7.65 -10.41
C SER A 329 -19.96 6.50 -10.89
N ASP A 330 -18.68 6.53 -10.53
CA ASP A 330 -17.70 5.52 -10.91
C ASP A 330 -16.88 5.08 -9.70
N ALA A 331 -16.57 3.79 -9.61
CA ALA A 331 -15.65 3.21 -8.65
C ALA A 331 -14.35 2.79 -9.36
N SER A 332 -13.25 3.49 -9.09
CA SER A 332 -11.99 3.35 -9.82
C SER A 332 -11.08 2.25 -9.25
N SER A 333 -11.05 2.10 -7.92
CA SER A 333 -10.12 1.18 -7.26
C SER A 333 -10.71 0.58 -6.00
N VAL A 334 -10.42 -0.71 -5.74
CA VAL A 334 -10.83 -1.45 -4.54
C VAL A 334 -9.61 -1.96 -3.79
N TYR A 335 -9.67 -1.88 -2.46
CA TYR A 335 -8.70 -2.44 -1.52
C TYR A 335 -9.43 -3.15 -0.37
N VAL A 336 -8.90 -4.27 0.10
CA VAL A 336 -9.48 -4.99 1.24
C VAL A 336 -8.44 -5.09 2.35
N ALA A 337 -8.76 -4.56 3.52
CA ALA A 337 -7.93 -4.62 4.72
C ALA A 337 -8.77 -5.05 5.92
N ASP A 338 -8.28 -6.02 6.70
CA ASP A 338 -8.92 -6.54 7.93
C ASP A 338 -10.40 -6.96 7.74
N GLY A 339 -10.74 -7.39 6.52
CA GLY A 339 -12.10 -7.79 6.15
C GLY A 339 -13.01 -6.62 5.71
N ASP A 340 -12.57 -5.38 5.84
CA ASP A 340 -13.27 -4.20 5.34
C ASP A 340 -12.93 -3.93 3.87
N VAL A 341 -13.94 -3.54 3.09
CA VAL A 341 -13.83 -3.23 1.67
C VAL A 341 -13.80 -1.71 1.49
N TYR A 342 -12.69 -1.20 0.99
CA TYR A 342 -12.47 0.22 0.69
C TYR A 342 -12.50 0.43 -0.81
N VAL A 343 -13.13 1.49 -1.25
CA VAL A 343 -13.28 1.85 -2.67
C VAL A 343 -13.07 3.35 -2.82
N CYS A 344 -12.36 3.78 -3.85
CA CYS A 344 -12.35 5.18 -4.23
C CYS A 344 -12.96 5.40 -5.62
N GLY A 345 -13.41 6.62 -5.87
CA GLY A 345 -14.01 7.01 -7.15
C GLY A 345 -14.59 8.41 -7.12
N VAL A 346 -15.56 8.62 -7.98
CA VAL A 346 -16.24 9.90 -8.15
C VAL A 346 -17.77 9.73 -8.16
N GLU A 347 -18.49 10.72 -7.65
CA GLU A 347 -19.95 10.77 -7.64
C GLU A 347 -20.41 12.17 -8.06
N GLU A 348 -21.25 12.25 -9.07
CA GLU A 348 -21.99 13.46 -9.40
C GLU A 348 -23.10 13.65 -8.35
N VAL A 349 -23.07 14.75 -7.59
CA VAL A 349 -24.01 15.02 -6.50
C VAL A 349 -25.08 16.05 -6.86
N SER A 350 -24.86 16.80 -7.93
CA SER A 350 -25.84 17.65 -8.63
C SER A 350 -25.35 17.87 -10.05
N GLU A 351 -26.19 18.41 -10.95
CA GLU A 351 -25.83 18.57 -12.36
C GLU A 351 -24.45 19.24 -12.57
N ASN A 352 -23.49 18.48 -13.12
CA ASN A 352 -22.10 18.86 -13.34
C ASN A 352 -21.31 19.25 -12.06
N VAL A 353 -21.70 18.73 -10.89
CA VAL A 353 -20.97 18.91 -9.63
C VAL A 353 -20.50 17.55 -9.13
N TYR A 354 -19.21 17.35 -9.15
CA TYR A 354 -18.57 16.08 -8.81
C TYR A 354 -17.88 16.15 -7.44
N MET A 355 -18.00 15.04 -6.70
CA MET A 355 -17.32 14.83 -5.43
C MET A 355 -16.40 13.63 -5.55
N LEU A 356 -15.18 13.76 -5.05
CA LEU A 356 -14.28 12.64 -4.91
C LEU A 356 -14.66 11.86 -3.66
N GLN A 357 -14.94 10.57 -3.81
CA GLN A 357 -15.52 9.73 -2.76
C GLN A 357 -14.61 8.58 -2.39
N VAL A 358 -14.58 8.29 -1.08
CA VAL A 358 -14.07 7.02 -0.54
C VAL A 358 -15.21 6.34 0.20
N TRP A 359 -15.49 5.10 -0.18
CA TRP A 359 -16.49 4.27 0.50
C TRP A 359 -15.80 3.18 1.30
N LYS A 360 -16.38 2.87 2.46
CA LYS A 360 -16.03 1.70 3.29
C LYS A 360 -17.27 0.83 3.48
N ASN A 361 -17.21 -0.43 3.07
CA ASN A 361 -18.33 -1.37 3.16
C ASN A 361 -19.65 -0.80 2.59
N GLY A 362 -19.55 -0.12 1.44
CA GLY A 362 -20.68 0.46 0.73
C GLY A 362 -21.23 1.77 1.30
N LYS A 363 -20.55 2.38 2.27
CA LYS A 363 -20.95 3.68 2.84
C LYS A 363 -19.83 4.70 2.65
N VAL A 364 -20.18 5.94 2.39
CA VAL A 364 -19.22 7.04 2.30
C VAL A 364 -18.44 7.14 3.60
N LEU A 365 -17.11 7.07 3.49
CA LEU A 365 -16.16 7.25 4.59
C LEU A 365 -15.56 8.65 4.54
N HIS A 366 -15.05 9.05 3.36
CA HIS A 366 -14.44 10.35 3.10
C HIS A 366 -15.01 10.96 1.83
N SER A 367 -15.14 12.28 1.81
CA SER A 367 -15.62 13.07 0.67
C SER A 367 -14.72 14.27 0.50
N TYR A 368 -14.17 14.46 -0.70
CA TYR A 368 -13.37 15.63 -1.01
C TYR A 368 -14.13 16.49 -2.04
N THR A 369 -14.27 17.78 -1.71
CA THR A 369 -14.90 18.74 -2.61
C THR A 369 -13.81 19.38 -3.45
N PRO A 370 -13.77 19.16 -4.78
CA PRO A 370 -12.80 19.84 -5.64
C PRO A 370 -12.94 21.35 -5.55
N ALA A 371 -11.83 22.09 -5.69
CA ALA A 371 -11.81 23.54 -5.63
C ALA A 371 -12.64 24.17 -6.77
N ASP A 372 -12.59 23.57 -7.97
CA ASP A 372 -13.50 23.87 -9.07
C ASP A 372 -14.36 22.63 -9.38
N GLN A 373 -15.61 22.66 -8.96
CA GLN A 373 -16.54 21.54 -9.12
C GLN A 373 -17.03 21.34 -10.57
N LYS A 374 -16.69 22.23 -11.49
CA LYS A 374 -17.06 22.14 -12.90
C LYS A 374 -15.99 21.49 -13.77
N GLU A 375 -14.76 21.36 -13.23
CA GLU A 375 -13.67 20.70 -13.91
C GLU A 375 -13.56 19.23 -13.46
N GLU A 376 -13.13 18.38 -14.39
CA GLU A 376 -13.00 16.96 -14.13
C GLU A 376 -11.99 16.69 -13.01
N SER A 377 -12.42 15.90 -12.03
CA SER A 377 -11.59 15.49 -10.88
C SER A 377 -11.82 14.00 -10.62
N TYR A 378 -10.76 13.24 -10.37
CA TYR A 378 -10.87 11.79 -10.17
C TYR A 378 -9.93 11.29 -9.05
N LEU A 379 -10.44 10.30 -8.30
CA LEU A 379 -9.60 9.39 -7.51
C LEU A 379 -9.38 8.11 -8.32
N ASN A 380 -8.13 7.83 -8.65
CA ASN A 380 -7.75 6.71 -9.52
C ASN A 380 -7.35 5.46 -8.76
N SER A 381 -6.79 5.60 -7.56
CA SER A 381 -6.20 4.49 -6.82
C SER A 381 -6.33 4.68 -5.32
N ILE A 382 -6.51 3.56 -4.61
CA ILE A 382 -6.63 3.49 -3.15
C ILE A 382 -5.67 2.44 -2.59
N SER A 383 -5.07 2.73 -1.45
CA SER A 383 -4.30 1.81 -0.62
C SER A 383 -4.60 2.07 0.85
N VAL A 384 -4.57 1.04 1.68
CA VAL A 384 -4.88 1.16 3.12
C VAL A 384 -3.75 0.55 3.93
N TRP A 385 -3.31 1.26 4.96
CA TRP A 385 -2.34 0.77 5.93
C TRP A 385 -2.68 1.26 7.32
N ASP A 386 -2.74 0.35 8.30
CA ASP A 386 -3.01 0.62 9.72
C ASP A 386 -4.26 1.48 9.97
N GLY A 387 -5.31 1.24 9.18
CA GLY A 387 -6.56 2.01 9.22
C GLY A 387 -6.52 3.36 8.49
N ASP A 388 -5.35 3.86 8.10
CA ASP A 388 -5.20 5.04 7.27
C ASP A 388 -5.47 4.71 5.80
N VAL A 389 -6.27 5.56 5.15
CA VAL A 389 -6.65 5.44 3.73
C VAL A 389 -5.84 6.44 2.92
N TYR A 390 -5.13 5.95 1.92
CA TYR A 390 -4.36 6.75 0.97
C TYR A 390 -5.01 6.66 -0.40
N THR A 391 -5.30 7.81 -1.01
CA THR A 391 -5.83 7.88 -2.38
C THR A 391 -4.97 8.78 -3.25
N ALA A 392 -4.87 8.45 -4.53
CA ALA A 392 -4.18 9.26 -5.53
C ALA A 392 -5.13 9.57 -6.68
N GLY A 393 -4.98 10.78 -7.22
CA GLY A 393 -5.82 11.26 -8.30
C GLY A 393 -5.40 12.65 -8.77
N TYR A 394 -6.34 13.38 -9.31
CA TYR A 394 -6.14 14.76 -9.68
C TYR A 394 -7.41 15.59 -9.43
N GLU A 395 -7.23 16.88 -9.28
CA GLU A 395 -8.30 17.83 -9.04
C GLU A 395 -8.25 18.88 -10.14
N GLY A 396 -9.32 18.95 -10.94
CA GLY A 396 -9.43 19.93 -12.01
C GLY A 396 -9.56 21.35 -11.47
N SER A 397 -8.92 22.30 -12.13
CA SER A 397 -9.02 23.72 -11.88
C SER A 397 -8.93 24.51 -13.18
N ALA A 398 -9.30 25.81 -13.15
CA ALA A 398 -9.16 26.68 -14.30
C ALA A 398 -7.72 26.84 -14.81
N ASP A 399 -6.73 26.54 -13.96
CA ASP A 399 -5.30 26.70 -14.24
C ASP A 399 -4.59 25.37 -14.59
N GLY A 400 -5.26 24.20 -14.52
CA GLY A 400 -4.69 22.87 -14.80
C GLY A 400 -5.28 21.76 -13.95
N TYR A 401 -4.62 20.62 -13.97
CA TYR A 401 -5.01 19.40 -13.27
C TYR A 401 -3.93 18.98 -12.26
N PRO A 402 -3.89 19.61 -11.05
CA PRO A 402 -2.91 19.21 -10.04
C PRO A 402 -3.09 17.75 -9.61
N ALA A 403 -1.99 16.99 -9.77
CA ALA A 403 -1.92 15.63 -9.26
C ALA A 403 -1.73 15.64 -7.75
N LYS A 404 -2.55 14.89 -7.03
CA LYS A 404 -2.62 14.91 -5.57
C LYS A 404 -2.65 13.53 -4.93
N VAL A 405 -2.24 13.50 -3.67
CA VAL A 405 -2.45 12.37 -2.76
C VAL A 405 -3.20 12.88 -1.54
N TRP A 406 -4.22 12.15 -1.14
CA TRP A 406 -4.96 12.40 0.10
C TRP A 406 -4.69 11.28 1.10
N LYS A 407 -4.73 11.63 2.38
CA LYS A 407 -4.71 10.71 3.51
C LYS A 407 -5.93 10.99 4.39
N ASN A 408 -6.80 10.01 4.55
CA ASN A 408 -8.07 10.16 5.27
C ASN A 408 -8.86 11.38 4.76
N ASP A 409 -9.15 12.36 5.63
CA ASP A 409 -9.96 13.53 5.28
C ASP A 409 -9.14 14.71 4.70
N GLY A 410 -7.83 14.57 4.51
CA GLY A 410 -6.96 15.68 4.14
C GLY A 410 -6.04 15.43 2.94
N GLU A 411 -5.70 16.49 2.23
CA GLU A 411 -4.61 16.47 1.26
C GLU A 411 -3.28 16.20 1.97
N LEU A 412 -2.55 15.18 1.50
CA LEU A 412 -1.23 14.84 2.01
C LEU A 412 -0.12 15.48 1.17
N TYR A 413 -0.26 15.41 -0.16
CA TYR A 413 0.72 15.95 -1.12
C TYR A 413 0.03 16.54 -2.34
N THR A 414 0.47 17.71 -2.80
CA THR A 414 0.38 18.14 -4.20
C THR A 414 1.68 17.72 -4.89
N LEU A 415 1.59 16.86 -5.89
CA LEU A 415 2.73 16.25 -6.58
C LEU A 415 3.24 17.11 -7.73
N THR A 416 2.31 17.76 -8.43
CA THR A 416 2.55 18.68 -9.53
C THR A 416 1.33 19.58 -9.72
N GLU A 417 1.53 20.78 -10.24
CA GLU A 417 0.45 21.73 -10.56
C GLU A 417 -0.37 21.32 -11.80
N ASP A 418 0.23 20.53 -12.71
CA ASP A 418 -0.45 20.02 -13.90
C ASP A 418 0.06 18.60 -14.21
N GLY A 419 -0.86 17.63 -14.25
CA GLY A 419 -0.58 16.22 -14.45
C GLY A 419 -1.60 15.30 -13.78
N TYR A 420 -1.28 14.02 -13.71
CA TYR A 420 -2.18 12.99 -13.20
C TYR A 420 -1.45 12.05 -12.24
N ALA A 421 -2.06 11.74 -11.11
CA ALA A 421 -1.65 10.63 -10.24
C ALA A 421 -2.54 9.43 -10.54
N SER A 422 -1.97 8.39 -11.14
CA SER A 422 -2.73 7.23 -11.64
C SER A 422 -2.82 6.09 -10.65
N SER A 423 -1.78 5.91 -9.83
CA SER A 423 -1.67 4.77 -8.90
C SER A 423 -0.92 5.15 -7.65
N VAL A 424 -1.40 4.71 -6.48
CA VAL A 424 -0.71 4.83 -5.20
C VAL A 424 -0.40 3.45 -4.63
N PHE A 425 0.79 3.29 -4.08
CA PHE A 425 1.24 2.10 -3.37
C PHE A 425 1.87 2.48 -2.04
N VAL A 426 1.37 1.88 -0.96
CA VAL A 426 1.91 2.06 0.40
C VAL A 426 2.87 0.91 0.69
N TYR A 427 4.16 1.22 0.71
CA TYR A 427 5.22 0.25 0.98
C TYR A 427 5.57 0.24 2.46
N THR A 428 5.43 -0.89 3.09
CA THR A 428 5.63 -1.07 4.54
C THR A 428 7.00 -1.62 4.93
N GLY A 429 7.89 -1.83 3.97
CA GLY A 429 9.17 -2.50 4.17
C GLY A 429 9.16 -3.93 3.63
N PRO A 430 10.30 -4.64 3.69
CA PRO A 430 10.44 -5.99 3.15
C PRO A 430 9.51 -6.99 3.86
N GLU A 431 8.88 -7.88 3.10
CA GLU A 431 8.18 -9.04 3.65
C GLU A 431 9.21 -10.05 4.17
N ARG A 432 9.01 -10.55 5.40
CA ARG A 432 9.89 -11.57 6.01
C ARG A 432 9.27 -12.95 5.94
#